data_4a35f8f045a492c19d25f0f04bd4c5c6
#
_entry.id   4a35f8f045a492c19d25f0f04bd4c5c6
#
_cell.length_a   1.000
_cell.length_b   1.000
_cell.length_c   1.000
_cell.angle_alpha   90.00
_cell.angle_beta   90.00
_cell.angle_gamma   90.00
#
_symmetry.space_group_name_H-M   'P 1'
#
loop_
_entity.id
_entity.type
_entity.pdbx_description
1 polymer ?
#
loop_
_entity_poly.entity_id
_entity_poly.type
_entity_poly.pdbx_seq_one_letter_code
_entity_poly.pdbx_strand_id
1 'polypeptide(L)'
;GGPLQTPTKKIKDGRAYEFCYQPTIWPEIDGFKEAWTNYYIEMEKLAARIMSAFAEALNLEPYFFDKYLKCPISALRALYYPETTHVPEYGQQRAGAHTDYGSLTILLPQPDTSGLQLKLNGKWIDVPTIKDTFVINIGDLMELWTGGRWTSTLHRVVAKPNQSERKSLAFFHQPDWEAKIYPINSVKNEPVISGPYLMGKF
;
A
#
# COMPACT_ATOMS: atom_id res chain seq x y z
N GLY A 1 -8.23 -8.45 0.60
CA GLY A 1 -7.48 -8.98 1.72
C GLY A 1 -6.41 -9.96 1.30
N GLY A 2 -5.52 -10.21 2.20
CA GLY A 2 -4.51 -11.24 2.02
C GLY A 2 -5.06 -12.64 2.24
N PRO A 3 -4.32 -13.68 1.85
CA PRO A 3 -4.66 -15.03 2.18
C PRO A 3 -4.50 -15.21 3.69
N LEU A 4 -5.64 -15.29 4.36
CA LEU A 4 -5.85 -15.95 5.65
C LEU A 4 -4.67 -15.94 6.62
N GLN A 5 -4.28 -14.80 7.13
CA GLN A 5 -3.48 -14.77 8.34
C GLN A 5 -4.45 -14.75 9.53
N THR A 6 -4.48 -15.85 10.26
CA THR A 6 -5.21 -15.89 11.52
C THR A 6 -4.38 -15.16 12.57
N PRO A 7 -4.90 -14.14 13.25
CA PRO A 7 -4.15 -13.45 14.29
C PRO A 7 -3.77 -14.43 15.40
N THR A 8 -2.51 -14.40 15.80
CA THR A 8 -1.96 -15.28 16.87
C THR A 8 -2.52 -14.97 18.24
N LYS A 9 -3.19 -13.81 18.41
CA LYS A 9 -3.85 -13.36 19.63
C LYS A 9 -5.28 -12.89 19.32
N LYS A 10 -6.18 -13.08 20.27
CA LYS A 10 -7.56 -12.57 20.18
C LYS A 10 -7.52 -11.04 20.17
N ILE A 11 -7.82 -10.45 19.03
CA ILE A 11 -7.99 -9.00 18.89
C ILE A 11 -9.29 -8.62 19.62
N LYS A 12 -9.20 -7.67 20.55
CA LYS A 12 -10.34 -7.26 21.37
C LYS A 12 -11.35 -6.39 20.62
N ASP A 13 -10.88 -5.67 19.58
CA ASP A 13 -11.73 -4.83 18.74
C ASP A 13 -12.39 -5.69 17.65
N GLY A 14 -13.68 -6.00 17.83
CA GLY A 14 -14.44 -6.85 16.91
C GLY A 14 -14.54 -6.26 15.50
N ARG A 15 -14.71 -4.93 15.35
CA ARG A 15 -14.80 -4.27 14.03
C ARG A 15 -13.46 -4.35 13.29
N ALA A 16 -12.38 -4.19 14.01
CA ALA A 16 -11.04 -4.29 13.47
C ALA A 16 -10.70 -5.71 13.00
N TYR A 17 -11.11 -6.71 13.78
CA TYR A 17 -10.99 -8.10 13.39
C TYR A 17 -11.76 -8.37 12.10
N GLU A 18 -13.00 -7.94 12.02
CA GLU A 18 -13.86 -8.10 10.85
C GLU A 18 -13.25 -7.42 9.62
N PHE A 19 -12.68 -6.25 9.76
CA PHE A 19 -12.10 -5.52 8.63
C PHE A 19 -10.81 -6.15 8.07
N CYS A 20 -9.88 -6.59 8.93
CA CYS A 20 -8.57 -7.06 8.51
C CYS A 20 -8.47 -8.58 8.31
N TYR A 21 -9.28 -9.37 9.01
CA TYR A 21 -9.11 -10.83 9.08
C TYR A 21 -10.32 -11.64 8.61
N GLN A 22 -11.34 -10.99 8.08
CA GLN A 22 -12.45 -11.72 7.44
C GLN A 22 -11.94 -12.57 6.28
N PRO A 23 -12.48 -13.78 6.11
CA PRO A 23 -12.19 -14.60 4.95
C PRO A 23 -12.49 -13.84 3.66
N THR A 24 -11.56 -13.90 2.73
CA THR A 24 -11.76 -13.32 1.40
C THR A 24 -12.88 -14.06 0.66
N ILE A 25 -13.86 -13.32 0.15
CA ILE A 25 -14.88 -13.87 -0.74
C ILE A 25 -14.27 -14.00 -2.13
N TRP A 26 -14.18 -15.22 -2.63
CA TRP A 26 -13.59 -15.52 -3.92
C TRP A 26 -14.65 -15.59 -5.02
N PRO A 27 -14.37 -15.08 -6.23
CA PRO A 27 -15.22 -15.33 -7.39
C PRO A 27 -15.14 -16.82 -7.79
N GLU A 28 -16.23 -17.33 -8.36
CA GLU A 28 -16.30 -18.69 -8.92
C GLU A 28 -15.61 -18.75 -10.29
N ILE A 29 -14.28 -18.52 -10.32
CA ILE A 29 -13.45 -18.55 -11.52
C ILE A 29 -12.30 -19.52 -11.23
N ASP A 30 -12.17 -20.54 -12.10
CA ASP A 30 -11.12 -21.55 -11.96
C ASP A 30 -9.72 -20.92 -11.93
N GLY A 31 -8.92 -21.33 -10.95
CA GLY A 31 -7.54 -20.85 -10.76
C GLY A 31 -7.40 -19.43 -10.19
N PHE A 32 -8.49 -18.65 -10.08
CA PHE A 32 -8.40 -17.25 -9.61
C PHE A 32 -7.83 -17.15 -8.19
N LYS A 33 -8.38 -17.92 -7.26
CA LYS A 33 -7.93 -17.93 -5.86
C LYS A 33 -6.45 -18.31 -5.75
N GLU A 34 -6.03 -19.32 -6.50
CA GLU A 34 -4.64 -19.78 -6.51
C GLU A 34 -3.70 -18.71 -7.06
N ALA A 35 -4.00 -18.16 -8.24
CA ALA A 35 -3.19 -17.11 -8.85
C ALA A 35 -3.06 -15.88 -7.96
N TRP A 36 -4.18 -15.44 -7.35
CA TRP A 36 -4.19 -14.30 -6.44
C TRP A 36 -3.35 -14.56 -5.18
N THR A 37 -3.50 -15.74 -4.60
CA THR A 37 -2.78 -16.13 -3.39
C THR A 37 -1.28 -16.22 -3.65
N ASN A 38 -0.88 -16.85 -4.76
CA ASN A 38 0.52 -16.95 -5.15
C ASN A 38 1.14 -15.58 -5.40
N TYR A 39 0.43 -14.70 -6.12
CA TYR A 39 0.90 -13.34 -6.33
C TYR A 39 1.04 -12.56 -5.02
N TYR A 40 0.08 -12.69 -4.11
CA TYR A 40 0.15 -12.06 -2.78
C TYR A 40 1.40 -12.50 -2.01
N ILE A 41 1.69 -13.81 -1.98
CA ILE A 41 2.86 -14.37 -1.31
C ILE A 41 4.16 -13.82 -1.90
N GLU A 42 4.26 -13.72 -3.23
CA GLU A 42 5.45 -13.14 -3.87
C GLU A 42 5.59 -11.64 -3.56
N MET A 43 4.49 -10.90 -3.44
CA MET A 43 4.54 -9.50 -3.02
C MET A 43 4.96 -9.33 -1.57
N GLU A 44 4.57 -10.22 -0.66
CA GLU A 44 5.08 -10.21 0.73
C GLU A 44 6.60 -10.44 0.77
N LYS A 45 7.10 -11.41 0.00
CA LYS A 45 8.55 -11.66 -0.11
C LYS A 45 9.30 -10.45 -0.67
N LEU A 46 8.76 -9.83 -1.71
CA LEU A 46 9.34 -8.63 -2.30
C LEU A 46 9.33 -7.46 -1.30
N ALA A 47 8.21 -7.25 -0.61
CA ALA A 47 8.08 -6.20 0.41
C ALA A 47 9.09 -6.41 1.55
N ALA A 48 9.29 -7.64 2.04
CA ALA A 48 10.29 -7.95 3.07
C ALA A 48 11.72 -7.59 2.60
N ARG A 49 12.07 -7.87 1.35
CA ARG A 49 13.38 -7.48 0.77
C ARG A 49 13.54 -5.96 0.68
N ILE A 50 12.48 -5.24 0.28
CA ILE A 50 12.48 -3.78 0.23
C ILE A 50 12.61 -3.19 1.65
N MET A 51 11.90 -3.75 2.63
CA MET A 51 12.01 -3.32 4.03
C MET A 51 13.42 -3.53 4.59
N SER A 52 14.12 -4.62 4.21
CA SER A 52 15.52 -4.83 4.54
C SER A 52 16.43 -3.75 3.93
N ALA A 53 16.23 -3.43 2.65
CA ALA A 53 16.96 -2.33 2.01
C ALA A 53 16.66 -0.97 2.65
N PHE A 54 15.43 -0.74 3.10
CA PHE A 54 15.07 0.46 3.85
C PHE A 54 15.78 0.52 5.21
N ALA A 55 15.92 -0.61 5.92
CA ALA A 55 16.68 -0.67 7.15
C ALA A 55 18.14 -0.27 6.92
N GLU A 56 18.79 -0.82 5.91
CA GLU A 56 20.17 -0.45 5.53
C GLU A 56 20.29 1.03 5.16
N ALA A 57 19.37 1.57 4.36
CA ALA A 57 19.34 2.99 4.00
C ALA A 57 19.14 3.94 5.20
N LEU A 58 18.57 3.42 6.30
CA LEU A 58 18.39 4.13 7.56
C LEU A 58 19.54 3.89 8.54
N ASN A 59 20.60 3.16 8.16
CA ASN A 59 21.70 2.72 9.00
C ASN A 59 21.24 1.87 10.20
N LEU A 60 20.28 0.98 9.96
CA LEU A 60 19.76 0.00 10.91
C LEU A 60 20.20 -1.41 10.50
N GLU A 61 20.07 -2.36 11.42
CA GLU A 61 20.27 -3.78 11.11
C GLU A 61 19.30 -4.24 10.03
N PRO A 62 19.70 -5.05 9.04
CA PRO A 62 18.85 -5.46 7.90
C PRO A 62 17.48 -6.03 8.30
N TYR A 63 17.40 -6.71 9.45
CA TYR A 63 16.19 -7.34 9.96
C TYR A 63 15.44 -6.50 11.02
N PHE A 64 15.73 -5.20 11.08
CA PHE A 64 15.14 -4.30 12.07
C PHE A 64 13.61 -4.32 12.08
N PHE A 65 12.98 -4.42 10.91
CA PHE A 65 11.54 -4.38 10.75
C PHE A 65 10.84 -5.72 10.97
N ASP A 66 11.55 -6.86 10.93
CA ASP A 66 10.96 -8.21 10.97
C ASP A 66 10.12 -8.48 12.21
N LYS A 67 10.49 -7.87 13.35
CA LYS A 67 9.73 -8.00 14.60
C LYS A 67 8.33 -7.40 14.55
N TYR A 68 8.05 -6.55 13.56
CA TYR A 68 6.76 -5.89 13.34
C TYR A 68 5.96 -6.52 12.19
N LEU A 69 6.52 -7.54 11.53
CA LEU A 69 6.02 -8.15 10.29
C LEU A 69 5.76 -9.65 10.44
N LYS A 70 5.40 -10.11 11.62
CA LYS A 70 5.16 -11.55 11.89
C LYS A 70 3.79 -12.02 11.40
N CYS A 71 2.80 -11.15 11.42
CA CYS A 71 1.44 -11.37 10.95
C CYS A 71 0.88 -10.07 10.35
N PRO A 72 1.47 -9.61 9.23
CA PRO A 72 1.16 -8.31 8.65
C PRO A 72 -0.30 -8.24 8.16
N ILE A 73 -0.91 -7.06 8.32
CA ILE A 73 -2.28 -6.82 7.85
C ILE A 73 -2.29 -6.21 6.43
N SER A 74 -1.39 -6.68 5.58
CA SER A 74 -1.26 -6.24 4.20
C SER A 74 -2.49 -6.53 3.35
N ALA A 75 -2.71 -5.74 2.30
CA ALA A 75 -3.84 -5.92 1.40
C ALA A 75 -3.40 -5.87 -0.07
N LEU A 76 -3.96 -6.76 -0.89
CA LEU A 76 -3.83 -6.71 -2.34
C LEU A 76 -5.14 -6.22 -2.95
N ARG A 77 -5.07 -5.23 -3.85
CA ARG A 77 -6.23 -4.65 -4.53
C ARG A 77 -6.02 -4.62 -6.03
N ALA A 78 -6.97 -5.15 -6.79
CA ALA A 78 -7.07 -4.89 -8.21
C ALA A 78 -7.91 -3.63 -8.44
N LEU A 79 -7.44 -2.76 -9.31
CA LEU A 79 -8.14 -1.53 -9.69
C LEU A 79 -8.39 -1.58 -11.20
N TYR A 80 -9.63 -1.32 -11.57
CA TYR A 80 -10.07 -1.18 -12.94
C TYR A 80 -10.66 0.21 -13.15
N TYR A 81 -10.09 0.93 -14.07
CA TYR A 81 -10.56 2.23 -14.51
C TYR A 81 -11.07 2.07 -15.96
N PRO A 82 -12.38 2.13 -16.19
CA PRO A 82 -12.94 2.00 -17.53
C PRO A 82 -12.47 3.12 -18.45
N GLU A 83 -12.55 2.92 -19.74
CA GLU A 83 -12.28 3.98 -20.71
C GLU A 83 -13.22 5.18 -20.53
N THR A 84 -12.76 6.35 -20.91
CA THR A 84 -13.54 7.58 -20.89
C THR A 84 -13.76 8.07 -22.32
N THR A 85 -15.02 8.08 -22.76
CA THR A 85 -15.42 8.54 -24.11
C THR A 85 -15.83 10.01 -24.13
N HIS A 86 -15.98 10.63 -22.96
CA HIS A 86 -16.37 12.05 -22.80
C HIS A 86 -15.21 12.89 -22.28
N VAL A 87 -15.33 14.19 -22.44
CA VAL A 87 -14.39 15.13 -21.83
C VAL A 87 -14.66 15.19 -20.32
N PRO A 88 -13.67 14.88 -19.48
CA PRO A 88 -13.85 14.98 -18.03
C PRO A 88 -14.16 16.40 -17.58
N GLU A 89 -14.92 16.55 -16.51
CA GLU A 89 -15.12 17.84 -15.88
C GLU A 89 -13.81 18.44 -15.36
N TYR A 90 -13.76 19.76 -15.22
CA TYR A 90 -12.57 20.44 -14.69
C TYR A 90 -12.20 19.90 -13.30
N GLY A 91 -10.99 19.41 -13.15
CA GLY A 91 -10.49 18.84 -11.90
C GLY A 91 -10.96 17.42 -11.59
N GLN A 92 -11.75 16.77 -12.46
CA GLN A 92 -12.19 15.39 -12.29
C GLN A 92 -11.01 14.44 -12.18
N GLN A 93 -11.07 13.53 -11.22
CA GLN A 93 -10.04 12.52 -10.96
C GLN A 93 -10.68 11.12 -10.99
N ARG A 94 -9.92 10.14 -11.46
CA ARG A 94 -10.29 8.72 -11.40
C ARG A 94 -9.98 8.11 -10.03
N ALA A 95 -8.97 8.68 -9.34
CA ALA A 95 -8.71 8.47 -7.93
C ALA A 95 -8.25 9.80 -7.32
N GLY A 96 -8.90 10.23 -6.24
CA GLY A 96 -8.61 11.48 -5.54
C GLY A 96 -7.18 11.52 -5.00
N ALA A 97 -6.70 12.74 -4.74
CA ALA A 97 -5.38 12.92 -4.13
C ALA A 97 -5.34 12.36 -2.71
N HIS A 98 -4.42 11.44 -2.43
CA HIS A 98 -4.27 10.76 -1.14
C HIS A 98 -2.82 10.31 -0.92
N THR A 99 -2.51 9.92 0.30
CA THR A 99 -1.32 9.17 0.68
C THR A 99 -1.73 7.74 1.04
N ASP A 100 -0.78 6.80 0.94
CA ASP A 100 -1.00 5.43 1.41
C ASP A 100 -0.70 5.32 2.91
N TYR A 101 -1.42 4.45 3.60
CA TYR A 101 -1.42 4.43 5.06
C TYR A 101 -0.30 3.59 5.69
N GLY A 102 0.24 2.60 4.94
CA GLY A 102 1.15 1.59 5.44
C GLY A 102 2.63 1.96 5.48
N SER A 103 3.48 0.94 5.44
CA SER A 103 4.92 1.10 5.32
C SER A 103 5.34 1.43 3.89
N LEU A 104 4.85 0.67 2.92
CA LEU A 104 5.09 0.89 1.49
C LEU A 104 3.94 0.32 0.66
N THR A 105 3.84 0.79 -0.57
CA THR A 105 2.96 0.23 -1.61
C THR A 105 3.80 -0.24 -2.79
N ILE A 106 3.49 -1.44 -3.30
CA ILE A 106 4.07 -1.98 -4.53
C ILE A 106 2.95 -1.99 -5.56
N LEU A 107 3.03 -1.12 -6.54
CA LEU A 107 2.04 -0.99 -7.60
C LEU A 107 2.56 -1.60 -8.89
N LEU A 108 1.83 -2.57 -9.44
CA LEU A 108 1.99 -3.04 -10.82
C LEU A 108 1.02 -2.24 -11.72
N PRO A 109 1.50 -1.25 -12.48
CA PRO A 109 0.64 -0.55 -13.43
C PRO A 109 0.49 -1.34 -14.73
N GLN A 110 -0.62 -1.18 -15.43
CA GLN A 110 -0.73 -1.65 -16.81
C GLN A 110 0.26 -0.88 -17.69
N PRO A 111 1.07 -1.56 -18.51
CA PRO A 111 1.99 -0.90 -19.45
C PRO A 111 1.27 0.07 -20.39
N ASP A 112 1.98 1.06 -20.88
CA ASP A 112 1.51 2.04 -21.88
C ASP A 112 0.24 2.82 -21.47
N THR A 113 -0.04 2.91 -20.16
CA THR A 113 -1.13 3.70 -19.60
C THR A 113 -0.61 4.96 -18.89
N SER A 114 -1.49 5.94 -18.71
CA SER A 114 -1.15 7.22 -18.08
C SER A 114 -2.15 7.61 -17.00
N GLY A 115 -1.89 8.73 -16.34
CA GLY A 115 -2.81 9.35 -15.40
C GLY A 115 -2.40 9.26 -13.92
N LEU A 116 -1.47 8.35 -13.56
CA LEU A 116 -0.89 8.38 -12.22
C LEU A 116 0.02 9.61 -12.11
N GLN A 117 -0.20 10.42 -11.09
CA GLN A 117 0.60 11.60 -10.78
C GLN A 117 1.00 11.60 -9.32
N LEU A 118 2.21 12.07 -9.03
CA LEU A 118 2.68 12.36 -7.67
C LEU A 118 2.87 13.87 -7.48
N LYS A 119 2.76 14.34 -6.24
CA LYS A 119 2.99 15.75 -5.90
C LYS A 119 4.41 15.91 -5.37
N LEU A 120 5.26 16.61 -6.13
CA LEU A 120 6.62 16.91 -5.75
C LEU A 120 6.86 18.42 -5.79
N ASN A 121 7.36 19.00 -4.70
CA ASN A 121 7.63 20.45 -4.59
C ASN A 121 6.42 21.32 -5.01
N GLY A 122 5.22 20.92 -4.59
CA GLY A 122 3.96 21.61 -4.89
C GLY A 122 3.40 21.37 -6.30
N LYS A 123 4.11 20.69 -7.18
CA LYS A 123 3.71 20.41 -8.57
C LYS A 123 3.29 18.93 -8.73
N TRP A 124 2.28 18.70 -9.59
CA TRP A 124 1.90 17.36 -10.01
C TRP A 124 2.80 16.90 -11.18
N ILE A 125 3.39 15.72 -11.04
CA ILE A 125 4.30 15.11 -12.00
C ILE A 125 3.73 13.77 -12.43
N ASP A 126 3.64 13.53 -13.75
CA ASP A 126 3.21 12.23 -14.27
C ASP A 126 4.24 11.14 -13.92
N VAL A 127 3.76 10.00 -13.46
CA VAL A 127 4.57 8.80 -13.22
C VAL A 127 4.55 7.96 -14.49
N PRO A 128 5.71 7.75 -15.15
CA PRO A 128 5.76 6.91 -16.34
C PRO A 128 5.47 5.45 -15.98
N THR A 129 4.75 4.75 -16.84
CA THR A 129 4.59 3.29 -16.76
C THR A 129 5.67 2.63 -17.60
N ILE A 130 6.62 1.98 -16.96
CA ILE A 130 7.71 1.25 -17.61
C ILE A 130 7.33 -0.22 -17.61
N LYS A 131 7.42 -0.89 -18.74
CA LYS A 131 7.12 -2.31 -18.87
C LYS A 131 8.02 -3.12 -17.92
N ASP A 132 7.44 -4.16 -17.32
CA ASP A 132 8.13 -5.10 -16.41
C ASP A 132 8.74 -4.44 -15.16
N THR A 133 8.17 -3.31 -14.71
CA THR A 133 8.57 -2.65 -13.47
C THR A 133 7.40 -2.41 -12.53
N PHE A 134 7.73 -2.27 -11.24
CA PHE A 134 6.81 -1.78 -10.22
C PHE A 134 7.05 -0.29 -9.95
N VAL A 135 6.00 0.42 -9.60
CA VAL A 135 6.10 1.72 -8.92
C VAL A 135 6.02 1.47 -7.41
N ILE A 136 6.99 1.96 -6.66
CA ILE A 136 7.06 1.79 -5.21
C ILE A 136 6.99 3.17 -4.56
N ASN A 137 6.11 3.33 -3.58
CA ASN A 137 6.05 4.51 -2.73
C ASN A 137 5.97 4.11 -1.26
N ILE A 138 6.51 4.94 -0.40
CA ILE A 138 6.36 4.79 1.05
C ILE A 138 5.00 5.33 1.49
N GLY A 139 4.49 4.78 2.59
CA GLY A 139 3.25 5.21 3.21
C GLY A 139 3.46 5.94 4.52
N ASP A 140 2.35 6.38 5.12
CA ASP A 140 2.32 7.23 6.31
C ASP A 140 3.01 6.59 7.53
N LEU A 141 2.89 5.27 7.72
CA LEU A 141 3.59 4.59 8.83
C LEU A 141 5.11 4.60 8.66
N MET A 142 5.62 4.55 7.43
CA MET A 142 7.07 4.68 7.20
C MET A 142 7.54 6.12 7.42
N GLU A 143 6.74 7.11 7.05
CA GLU A 143 7.02 8.50 7.41
C GLU A 143 7.11 8.68 8.93
N LEU A 144 6.16 8.11 9.68
CA LEU A 144 6.21 8.10 11.15
C LEU A 144 7.44 7.38 11.69
N TRP A 145 7.78 6.18 11.18
CA TRP A 145 8.98 5.46 11.59
C TRP A 145 10.24 6.26 11.40
N THR A 146 10.35 6.97 10.28
CA THR A 146 11.52 7.78 9.99
C THR A 146 11.52 9.15 10.66
N GLY A 147 10.49 9.46 11.47
CA GLY A 147 10.32 10.76 12.11
C GLY A 147 10.19 11.91 11.10
N GLY A 148 9.54 11.66 9.97
CA GLY A 148 9.37 12.62 8.89
C GLY A 148 10.58 12.78 7.95
N ARG A 149 11.65 11.98 8.15
CA ARG A 149 12.83 12.00 7.25
C ARG A 149 12.49 11.57 5.83
N TRP A 150 11.60 10.58 5.69
CA TRP A 150 11.01 10.17 4.45
C TRP A 150 9.54 10.57 4.43
N THR A 151 9.05 11.06 3.30
CA THR A 151 7.70 11.62 3.19
C THR A 151 6.79 10.64 2.46
N SER A 152 5.62 10.39 3.02
CA SER A 152 4.53 9.70 2.32
C SER A 152 4.05 10.57 1.17
N THR A 153 4.15 10.04 -0.06
CA THR A 153 3.98 10.86 -1.25
C THR A 153 2.51 10.98 -1.63
N LEU A 154 2.00 12.22 -1.65
CA LEU A 154 0.67 12.53 -2.15
C LEU A 154 0.60 12.20 -3.65
N HIS A 155 -0.38 11.36 -4.04
CA HIS A 155 -0.55 10.94 -5.42
C HIS A 155 -2.04 10.87 -5.80
N ARG A 156 -2.32 10.84 -7.09
CA ARG A 156 -3.68 10.79 -7.66
C ARG A 156 -3.71 10.09 -9.00
N VAL A 157 -4.91 9.73 -9.48
CA VAL A 157 -5.13 9.30 -10.86
C VAL A 157 -6.05 10.30 -11.53
N VAL A 158 -5.55 11.02 -12.53
CA VAL A 158 -6.33 12.03 -13.25
C VAL A 158 -7.19 11.41 -14.35
N ALA A 159 -8.31 12.04 -14.66
CA ALA A 159 -9.11 11.75 -15.84
C ALA A 159 -8.60 12.61 -17.00
N LYS A 160 -8.42 11.99 -18.19
CA LYS A 160 -8.04 12.69 -19.43
C LYS A 160 -9.10 12.38 -20.51
N PRO A 161 -9.33 13.27 -21.49
CA PRO A 161 -10.22 12.97 -22.61
C PRO A 161 -9.75 11.74 -23.40
N ASN A 162 -10.68 10.93 -23.88
CA ASN A 162 -10.40 9.73 -24.69
C ASN A 162 -9.34 8.81 -24.07
N GLN A 163 -9.37 8.66 -22.76
CA GLN A 163 -8.41 7.82 -22.03
C GLN A 163 -8.88 6.36 -22.09
N SER A 164 -8.02 5.48 -22.58
CA SER A 164 -8.23 4.04 -22.58
C SER A 164 -8.48 3.48 -21.19
N GLU A 165 -9.04 2.29 -21.11
CA GLU A 165 -9.10 1.55 -19.84
C GLU A 165 -7.72 1.40 -19.21
N ARG A 166 -7.69 1.31 -17.89
CA ARG A 166 -6.46 1.11 -17.14
C ARG A 166 -6.70 0.12 -16.01
N LYS A 167 -5.80 -0.84 -15.89
CA LYS A 167 -5.78 -1.82 -14.80
C LYS A 167 -4.52 -1.64 -13.97
N SER A 168 -4.59 -1.95 -12.69
CA SER A 168 -3.42 -2.02 -11.83
C SER A 168 -3.66 -2.95 -10.66
N LEU A 169 -2.57 -3.53 -10.12
CA LEU A 169 -2.57 -4.28 -8.87
C LEU A 169 -1.75 -3.49 -7.86
N ALA A 170 -2.33 -3.19 -6.72
CA ALA A 170 -1.65 -2.49 -5.64
C ALA A 170 -1.53 -3.41 -4.42
N PHE A 171 -0.31 -3.67 -3.98
CA PHE A 171 -0.02 -4.36 -2.74
C PHE A 171 0.34 -3.33 -1.67
N PHE A 172 -0.57 -3.15 -0.70
CA PHE A 172 -0.40 -2.25 0.43
C PHE A 172 0.23 -3.02 1.58
N HIS A 173 1.52 -2.84 1.79
CA HIS A 173 2.24 -3.49 2.87
C HIS A 173 1.99 -2.78 4.19
N GLN A 174 1.54 -3.54 5.18
CA GLN A 174 1.20 -3.07 6.52
C GLN A 174 1.95 -3.90 7.56
N PRO A 175 2.35 -3.31 8.70
CA PRO A 175 2.83 -4.09 9.84
C PRO A 175 1.73 -4.95 10.47
N ASP A 176 2.10 -5.71 11.50
CA ASP A 176 1.15 -6.44 12.35
C ASP A 176 0.14 -5.47 12.97
N TRP A 177 -1.06 -5.94 13.26
CA TRP A 177 -2.10 -5.14 13.90
C TRP A 177 -1.63 -4.43 15.17
N GLU A 178 -0.93 -5.15 16.06
CA GLU A 178 -0.46 -4.65 17.34
C GLU A 178 0.94 -4.00 17.27
N ALA A 179 1.50 -3.84 16.07
CA ALA A 179 2.83 -3.26 15.90
C ALA A 179 2.89 -1.82 16.46
N LYS A 180 3.82 -1.61 17.38
CA LYS A 180 4.08 -0.30 18.01
C LYS A 180 5.13 0.45 17.20
N ILE A 181 4.73 1.48 16.51
CA ILE A 181 5.56 2.29 15.63
C ILE A 181 6.11 3.48 16.44
N TYR A 182 7.42 3.48 16.64
CA TYR A 182 8.15 4.59 17.25
C TYR A 182 9.03 5.25 16.19
N PRO A 183 9.16 6.58 16.16
CA PRO A 183 10.19 7.22 15.35
C PRO A 183 11.58 6.68 15.75
N ILE A 184 12.38 6.23 14.78
CA ILE A 184 13.65 5.51 14.97
C ILE A 184 14.63 6.28 15.88
N ASN A 185 14.62 7.59 15.81
CA ASN A 185 15.52 8.46 16.56
C ASN A 185 14.86 9.16 17.76
N SER A 186 13.70 8.70 18.23
CA SER A 186 12.97 9.32 19.34
C SER A 186 12.81 8.36 20.52
N VAL A 187 13.21 8.81 21.70
CA VAL A 187 13.14 8.02 22.94
C VAL A 187 11.91 8.36 23.79
N LYS A 188 11.10 9.36 23.40
CA LYS A 188 10.09 9.95 24.30
C LYS A 188 8.65 10.02 23.76
N ASN A 189 8.37 9.52 22.56
CA ASN A 189 7.02 9.61 22.00
C ASN A 189 6.20 8.36 22.33
N GLU A 190 4.91 8.53 22.56
CA GLU A 190 3.98 7.40 22.56
C GLU A 190 3.97 6.74 21.18
N PRO A 191 3.88 5.39 21.10
CA PRO A 191 3.86 4.71 19.83
C PRO A 191 2.53 4.89 19.12
N VAL A 192 2.57 4.96 17.80
CA VAL A 192 1.39 4.74 16.98
C VAL A 192 1.18 3.23 16.83
N ILE A 193 -0.03 2.74 17.11
CA ILE A 193 -0.39 1.32 16.92
C ILE A 193 -0.93 1.13 15.50
N SER A 194 -0.33 0.23 14.73
CA SER A 194 -0.59 0.05 13.31
C SER A 194 -2.07 -0.17 12.97
N GLY A 195 -2.73 -1.13 13.61
CA GLY A 195 -4.13 -1.45 13.34
C GLY A 195 -5.09 -0.31 13.66
N PRO A 196 -5.12 0.23 14.89
CA PRO A 196 -5.92 1.41 15.23
C PRO A 196 -5.63 2.63 14.34
N TYR A 197 -4.37 2.84 13.96
CA TYR A 197 -4.02 3.91 13.02
C TYR A 197 -4.69 3.69 11.66
N LEU A 198 -4.61 2.48 11.11
CA LEU A 198 -5.27 2.12 9.85
C LEU A 198 -6.78 2.33 9.94
N MET A 199 -7.41 1.88 11.04
CA MET A 199 -8.86 2.06 11.23
C MET A 199 -9.29 3.52 11.34
N GLY A 200 -8.44 4.39 11.81
CA GLY A 200 -8.69 5.84 11.85
C GLY A 200 -8.66 6.54 10.49
N LYS A 201 -8.28 5.81 9.42
CA LYS A 201 -8.26 6.32 8.03
C LYS A 201 -9.54 6.01 7.25
N PHE A 202 -10.44 5.21 7.82
CA PHE A 202 -11.76 4.84 7.27
C PHE A 202 -12.89 5.40 8.12
#